data_06bb7e101c07c4f1f7b9eb2b6a04e7d5
#
_entry.id   06bb7e101c07c4f1f7b9eb2b6a04e7d5
#
_cell.length_a   1.000
_cell.length_b   1.000
_cell.length_c   1.000
_cell.angle_alpha   90.00
_cell.angle_beta   90.00
_cell.angle_gamma   90.00
#
_symmetry.space_group_name_H-M   'P 1'
#
loop_
_entity.id
_entity.type
_entity.pdbx_description
1 polymer ?
#
loop_
_entity_poly.entity_id
_entity_poly.type
_entity_poly.pdbx_seq_one_letter_code
_entity_poly.pdbx_strand_id
1 'polypeptide(L)'
;MSICIELYSKENGDCPVAEFISSLDKKMAAKVLRTIDLLEEHGNDLRPPYSKAISNGIFELRTKQGSDITRIFYFFFVGNKAIITNGFVKKTQKTPQSEIAIAIKYKEDYERRHKHG
;
A
#
# COMPACT_ATOMS: atom_id res chain seq x y z
N MET A 1 -10.17 -5.15 -14.62
CA MET A 1 -9.05 -6.01 -15.04
C MET A 1 -8.17 -6.28 -13.83
N SER A 2 -7.92 -7.54 -13.55
CA SER A 2 -7.15 -7.88 -12.36
C SER A 2 -5.65 -7.73 -12.59
N ILE A 3 -4.95 -7.44 -11.50
CA ILE A 3 -3.50 -7.27 -11.49
C ILE A 3 -2.91 -8.15 -10.40
N CYS A 4 -1.59 -8.29 -10.40
CA CYS A 4 -0.89 -9.01 -9.34
C CYS A 4 -0.60 -8.09 -8.18
N ILE A 5 -0.86 -8.57 -6.97
CA ILE A 5 -0.50 -7.85 -5.75
C ILE A 5 0.78 -8.48 -5.20
N GLU A 6 1.75 -7.64 -4.92
CA GLU A 6 3.00 -8.09 -4.30
C GLU A 6 3.28 -7.24 -3.08
N LEU A 7 3.69 -7.86 -1.98
CA LEU A 7 4.06 -7.12 -0.78
C LEU A 7 5.57 -6.90 -0.80
N TYR A 8 5.96 -5.63 -0.67
CA TYR A 8 7.38 -5.29 -0.66
C TYR A 8 8.06 -5.94 0.56
N SER A 9 9.21 -6.55 0.32
CA SER A 9 10.06 -7.08 1.38
C SER A 9 11.44 -6.42 1.28
N LYS A 10 11.99 -6.09 2.44
CA LYS A 10 13.35 -5.57 2.50
C LYS A 10 14.34 -6.66 2.15
N GLU A 11 15.58 -6.25 1.91
CA GLU A 11 16.64 -7.18 1.56
C GLU A 11 16.82 -8.29 2.61
N ASN A 12 16.60 -7.94 3.88
CA ASN A 12 16.72 -8.92 4.98
C ASN A 12 15.49 -9.83 5.14
N GLY A 13 14.48 -9.64 4.29
CA GLY A 13 13.28 -10.46 4.32
C GLY A 13 12.11 -9.88 5.08
N ASP A 14 12.32 -8.81 5.82
CA ASP A 14 11.22 -8.16 6.56
C ASP A 14 10.20 -7.59 5.60
N CYS A 15 8.91 -7.78 5.92
CA CYS A 15 7.81 -7.28 5.12
C CYS A 15 7.03 -6.25 5.92
N PRO A 16 7.31 -4.95 5.72
CA PRO A 16 6.70 -3.91 6.56
C PRO A 16 5.19 -3.92 6.58
N VAL A 17 4.54 -4.10 5.43
CA VAL A 17 3.07 -4.06 5.41
C VAL A 17 2.47 -5.28 6.08
N ALA A 18 3.09 -6.45 5.96
CA ALA A 18 2.59 -7.65 6.65
C ALA A 18 2.68 -7.47 8.16
N GLU A 19 3.79 -6.91 8.64
CA GLU A 19 3.96 -6.61 10.06
C GLU A 19 2.92 -5.59 10.52
N PHE A 20 2.69 -4.57 9.69
CA PHE A 20 1.69 -3.56 10.01
C PHE A 20 0.29 -4.17 10.13
N ILE A 21 -0.11 -4.98 9.15
CA ILE A 21 -1.44 -5.61 9.16
C ILE A 21 -1.58 -6.52 10.38
N SER A 22 -0.51 -7.23 10.75
CA SER A 22 -0.52 -8.08 11.94
C SER A 22 -0.76 -7.30 13.23
N SER A 23 -0.42 -6.02 13.26
CA SER A 23 -0.58 -5.18 14.44
C SER A 23 -2.00 -4.63 14.58
N LEU A 24 -2.83 -4.76 13.56
CA LEU A 24 -4.20 -4.24 13.57
C LEU A 24 -5.13 -5.21 14.30
N ASP A 25 -6.26 -4.67 14.82
CA ASP A 25 -7.28 -5.56 15.35
C ASP A 25 -7.89 -6.38 14.20
N LYS A 26 -8.57 -7.46 14.55
CA LYS A 26 -9.08 -8.43 13.58
C LYS A 26 -10.03 -7.80 12.56
N LYS A 27 -10.91 -6.90 13.02
CA LYS A 27 -11.89 -6.28 12.12
C LYS A 27 -11.20 -5.38 11.10
N MET A 28 -10.27 -4.55 11.56
CA MET A 28 -9.55 -3.65 10.66
C MET A 28 -8.68 -4.46 9.71
N ALA A 29 -7.97 -5.48 10.20
CA ALA A 29 -7.14 -6.31 9.35
C ALA A 29 -7.96 -6.97 8.25
N ALA A 30 -9.13 -7.51 8.58
CA ALA A 30 -10.00 -8.13 7.59
C ALA A 30 -10.45 -7.12 6.54
N LYS A 31 -10.77 -5.90 6.96
CA LYS A 31 -11.18 -4.86 6.02
C LYS A 31 -10.04 -4.40 5.12
N VAL A 32 -8.84 -4.31 5.66
CA VAL A 32 -7.66 -3.97 4.87
C VAL A 32 -7.44 -5.02 3.78
N LEU A 33 -7.52 -6.29 4.15
CA LEU A 33 -7.36 -7.37 3.17
C LEU A 33 -8.43 -7.30 2.08
N ARG A 34 -9.65 -6.94 2.46
CA ARG A 34 -10.74 -6.78 1.49
C ARG A 34 -10.49 -5.61 0.55
N THR A 35 -9.91 -4.52 1.06
CA THR A 35 -9.58 -3.37 0.23
C THR A 35 -8.43 -3.72 -0.72
N ILE A 36 -7.49 -4.54 -0.29
CA ILE A 36 -6.44 -5.05 -1.17
C ILE A 36 -7.05 -5.90 -2.29
N ASP A 37 -8.08 -6.70 -1.98
CA ASP A 37 -8.79 -7.46 -3.01
C ASP A 37 -9.41 -6.55 -4.05
N LEU A 38 -9.95 -5.40 -3.63
CA LEU A 38 -10.48 -4.41 -4.57
C LEU A 38 -9.40 -3.87 -5.48
N LEU A 39 -8.21 -3.62 -4.94
CA LEU A 39 -7.09 -3.16 -5.76
C LEU A 39 -6.69 -4.24 -6.77
N GLU A 40 -6.67 -5.49 -6.34
CA GLU A 40 -6.35 -6.59 -7.24
C GLU A 40 -7.35 -6.68 -8.39
N GLU A 41 -8.63 -6.49 -8.09
CA GLU A 41 -9.70 -6.61 -9.07
C GLU A 41 -9.72 -5.44 -10.03
N HIS A 42 -9.56 -4.22 -9.55
CA HIS A 42 -9.74 -3.00 -10.33
C HIS A 42 -8.45 -2.36 -10.83
N GLY A 43 -7.32 -2.63 -10.20
CA GLY A 43 -6.04 -2.11 -10.67
C GLY A 43 -6.02 -0.60 -10.78
N ASN A 44 -5.62 -0.10 -11.95
CA ASN A 44 -5.55 1.33 -12.23
C ASN A 44 -6.91 2.03 -12.17
N ASP A 45 -7.99 1.27 -12.25
CA ASP A 45 -9.33 1.84 -12.27
C ASP A 45 -9.90 2.08 -10.87
N LEU A 46 -9.18 1.67 -9.82
CA LEU A 46 -9.64 1.88 -8.47
C LEU A 46 -9.66 3.38 -8.15
N ARG A 47 -10.80 3.86 -7.65
CA ARG A 47 -11.07 5.28 -7.48
C ARG A 47 -11.31 5.63 -6.02
N PRO A 48 -11.33 6.94 -5.68
CA PRO A 48 -11.79 7.35 -4.36
C PRO A 48 -13.18 6.78 -4.07
N PRO A 49 -13.50 6.47 -2.82
CA PRO A 49 -12.70 6.77 -1.62
C PRO A 49 -11.61 5.76 -1.31
N TYR A 50 -11.45 4.72 -2.13
CA TYR A 50 -10.52 3.63 -1.82
C TYR A 50 -9.08 3.98 -2.16
N SER A 51 -8.85 4.71 -3.23
CA SER A 51 -7.50 5.00 -3.71
C SER A 51 -7.32 6.48 -4.00
N LYS A 52 -6.11 6.98 -3.71
CA LYS A 52 -5.77 8.37 -3.97
C LYS A 52 -4.30 8.46 -4.36
N ALA A 53 -4.02 9.19 -5.43
CA ALA A 53 -2.64 9.45 -5.85
C ALA A 53 -2.00 10.45 -4.88
N ILE A 54 -0.78 10.17 -4.45
CA ILE A 54 -0.06 11.03 -3.52
C ILE A 54 1.03 11.81 -4.26
N SER A 55 2.15 11.15 -4.57
CA SER A 55 3.26 11.78 -5.28
C SER A 55 4.25 10.71 -5.71
N ASN A 56 5.11 11.04 -6.66
CA ASN A 56 6.20 10.16 -7.10
C ASN A 56 5.73 8.75 -7.50
N GLY A 57 4.51 8.65 -8.04
CA GLY A 57 3.97 7.35 -8.42
C GLY A 57 3.42 6.53 -7.26
N ILE A 58 3.39 7.11 -6.07
CA ILE A 58 2.85 6.45 -4.88
C ILE A 58 1.36 6.75 -4.78
N PHE A 59 0.58 5.72 -4.48
CA PHE A 59 -0.85 5.80 -4.23
C PHE A 59 -1.13 5.37 -2.79
N GLU A 60 -2.23 5.86 -2.27
CA GLU A 60 -2.69 5.55 -0.92
C GLU A 60 -3.96 4.73 -1.04
N LEU A 61 -3.98 3.57 -0.39
CA LEU A 61 -5.17 2.71 -0.32
C LEU A 61 -5.79 2.90 1.06
N ARG A 62 -7.04 3.31 1.09
CA ARG A 62 -7.74 3.71 2.32
C ARG A 62 -8.71 2.64 2.76
N THR A 63 -8.70 2.34 4.05
CA THR A 63 -9.66 1.42 4.66
C THR A 63 -10.25 2.08 5.90
N LYS A 64 -11.57 2.21 5.93
CA LYS A 64 -12.26 2.84 7.06
C LYS A 64 -12.99 1.79 7.89
N GLN A 65 -12.80 1.85 9.21
CA GLN A 65 -13.51 1.01 10.15
C GLN A 65 -13.91 1.90 11.34
N GLY A 66 -15.22 2.21 11.45
CA GLY A 66 -15.68 3.17 12.46
C GLY A 66 -15.07 4.53 12.20
N SER A 67 -14.38 5.08 13.21
CA SER A 67 -13.72 6.37 13.08
C SER A 67 -12.26 6.23 12.67
N ASP A 68 -11.75 5.00 12.60
CA ASP A 68 -10.36 4.76 12.25
C ASP A 68 -10.18 4.62 10.75
N ILE A 69 -9.12 5.20 10.23
CA ILE A 69 -8.77 5.10 8.82
C ILE A 69 -7.34 4.57 8.72
N THR A 70 -7.22 3.42 8.08
CA THR A 70 -5.91 2.82 7.81
C THR A 70 -5.51 3.16 6.40
N ARG A 71 -4.26 3.52 6.22
CA ARG A 71 -3.70 3.85 4.92
C ARG A 71 -2.52 2.96 4.65
N ILE A 72 -2.50 2.34 3.46
CA ILE A 72 -1.33 1.61 3.00
C ILE A 72 -0.91 2.20 1.66
N PHE A 73 0.39 2.21 1.40
CA PHE A 73 0.92 2.80 0.17
C PHE A 73 1.24 1.73 -0.83
N TYR A 74 1.08 2.06 -2.10
CA TYR A 74 1.43 1.13 -3.17
C TYR A 74 1.86 1.92 -4.40
N PHE A 75 2.51 1.23 -5.31
CA PHE A 75 2.86 1.79 -6.62
C PHE A 75 2.72 0.68 -7.66
N PHE A 76 2.58 1.09 -8.92
CA PHE A 76 2.48 0.13 -10.00
C PHE A 76 3.86 -0.13 -10.59
N PHE A 77 4.10 -1.38 -10.94
CA PHE A 77 5.36 -1.80 -11.56
C PHE A 77 5.06 -2.56 -12.84
N VAL A 78 6.04 -2.64 -13.74
CA VAL A 78 5.85 -3.29 -15.04
C VAL A 78 5.31 -4.70 -14.87
N GLY A 79 4.56 -5.15 -15.86
CA GLY A 79 4.00 -6.49 -15.84
C GLY A 79 2.72 -6.61 -15.04
N ASN A 80 1.99 -5.52 -14.86
CA ASN A 80 0.68 -5.57 -14.21
C ASN A 80 0.76 -5.87 -12.73
N LYS A 81 1.69 -5.26 -12.03
CA LYS A 81 1.85 -5.47 -10.59
C LYS A 81 1.56 -4.21 -9.80
N ALA A 82 0.94 -4.38 -8.64
CA ALA A 82 0.87 -3.33 -7.63
C ALA A 82 1.70 -3.81 -6.44
N ILE A 83 2.66 -2.98 -6.04
CA ILE A 83 3.60 -3.31 -4.96
C ILE A 83 3.17 -2.51 -3.73
N ILE A 84 2.79 -3.21 -2.67
CA ILE A 84 2.35 -2.56 -1.43
C ILE A 84 3.55 -2.44 -0.50
N THR A 85 3.84 -1.23 -0.04
CA THR A 85 5.08 -0.95 0.68
C THR A 85 4.94 -0.92 2.19
N ASN A 86 4.10 -0.02 2.71
CA ASN A 86 3.97 0.16 4.16
C ASN A 86 2.62 0.78 4.47
N GLY A 87 2.30 0.89 5.75
CA GLY A 87 1.03 1.45 6.14
C GLY A 87 1.07 2.09 7.51
N PHE A 88 0.02 2.80 7.83
CA PHE A 88 -0.14 3.44 9.14
C PHE A 88 -1.62 3.71 9.41
N VAL A 89 -1.95 3.90 10.69
CA VAL A 89 -3.32 4.29 11.07
C VAL A 89 -3.34 5.81 11.11
N LYS A 90 -4.23 6.39 10.33
CA LYS A 90 -4.28 7.84 10.21
C LYS A 90 -5.07 8.47 11.35
N LYS A 91 -4.47 9.44 12.01
CA LYS A 91 -5.12 10.18 13.10
C LYS A 91 -5.50 11.59 12.70
N THR A 92 -5.00 12.08 11.57
CA THR A 92 -5.25 13.44 11.11
C THR A 92 -5.71 13.45 9.66
N GLN A 93 -6.14 14.61 9.17
CA GLN A 93 -6.60 14.76 7.80
C GLN A 93 -5.48 14.55 6.78
N LYS A 94 -4.29 15.00 7.11
CA LYS A 94 -3.15 14.95 6.20
C LYS A 94 -2.32 13.68 6.40
N THR A 95 -1.83 13.13 5.28
CA THR A 95 -0.88 12.04 5.32
C THR A 95 0.48 12.61 5.71
N PRO A 96 1.11 12.11 6.78
CA PRO A 96 2.41 12.63 7.21
C PRO A 96 3.49 12.45 6.15
N GLN A 97 4.30 13.47 5.96
CA GLN A 97 5.40 13.41 4.99
C GLN A 97 6.40 12.32 5.32
N SER A 98 6.60 12.03 6.62
CA SER A 98 7.51 10.96 7.02
C SER A 98 7.06 9.59 6.51
N GLU A 99 5.75 9.34 6.48
CA GLU A 99 5.23 8.08 5.97
C GLU A 99 5.38 7.98 4.47
N ILE A 100 5.15 9.10 3.77
CA ILE A 100 5.34 9.14 2.32
C ILE A 100 6.82 8.92 1.98
N ALA A 101 7.74 9.51 2.74
CA ALA A 101 9.17 9.35 2.51
C ALA A 101 9.59 7.88 2.63
N ILE A 102 9.02 7.16 3.60
CA ILE A 102 9.30 5.74 3.75
C ILE A 102 8.83 4.97 2.52
N ALA A 103 7.61 5.28 2.04
CA ALA A 103 7.07 4.60 0.86
C ALA A 103 7.95 4.85 -0.37
N ILE A 104 8.42 6.07 -0.55
CA ILE A 104 9.29 6.41 -1.67
C ILE A 104 10.61 5.64 -1.58
N LYS A 105 11.17 5.55 -0.39
CA LYS A 105 12.42 4.80 -0.17
C LYS A 105 12.24 3.32 -0.54
N TYR A 106 11.13 2.72 -0.13
CA TYR A 106 10.86 1.32 -0.45
C TYR A 106 10.64 1.13 -1.93
N LYS A 107 9.96 2.08 -2.58
CA LYS A 107 9.74 2.04 -4.02
C LYS A 107 11.08 2.07 -4.77
N GLU A 108 11.97 2.96 -4.37
CA GLU A 108 13.29 3.08 -4.99
C GLU A 108 14.11 1.80 -4.80
N ASP A 109 14.05 1.22 -3.59
CA ASP A 109 14.73 -0.03 -3.31
C ASP A 109 14.20 -1.17 -4.18
N TYR A 110 12.88 -1.27 -4.30
CA TYR A 110 12.26 -2.28 -5.13
C TYR A 110 12.68 -2.13 -6.59
N GLU A 111 12.60 -0.92 -7.11
CA GLU A 111 12.95 -0.64 -8.50
C GLU A 111 14.41 -0.95 -8.78
N ARG A 112 15.29 -0.59 -7.86
CA ARG A 112 16.71 -0.87 -7.99
C ARG A 112 16.98 -2.37 -8.08
N ARG A 113 16.30 -3.15 -7.26
CA ARG A 113 16.51 -4.61 -7.21
C ARG A 113 15.86 -5.34 -8.37
N HIS A 114 14.89 -4.72 -9.04
CA HIS A 114 14.16 -5.34 -10.15
C HIS A 114 14.41 -4.65 -11.48
N LYS A 115 15.48 -3.90 -11.57
CA LYS A 115 15.78 -3.04 -12.70
C LYS A 115 15.96 -3.78 -14.01
N HIS A 116 16.44 -4.99 -13.95
CA HIS A 116 16.72 -5.80 -15.15
C HIS A 116 15.67 -6.87 -15.38
N GLY A 117 14.61 -6.78 -14.60
CA GLY A 117 13.58 -7.78 -14.50
C GLY A 117 12.72 -8.00 -15.61
#